data_ecd089f4764b3e6db04dc37cbfac9cd7
#
_entry.id   ecd089f4764b3e6db04dc37cbfac9cd7
#
_cell.length_a   1.000
_cell.length_b   1.000
_cell.length_c   1.000
_cell.angle_alpha   90.00
_cell.angle_beta   90.00
_cell.angle_gamma   90.00
#
_symmetry.space_group_name_H-M   'P 1'
#
loop_
_entity.id
_entity.type
_entity.pdbx_description
1 polymer ?
#
loop_
_entity_poly.entity_id
_entity_poly.type
_entity_poly.pdbx_seq_one_letter_code
_entity_poly.pdbx_strand_id
1 'polypeptide(L)'
;MSYTCYLGGVEMPTPSKLTVKIKNKNKTLILLDQGEVNFLRNAGLTEITVPFTFSMLTGRSPSYYLGVLERLKISKSTTQFILVRRSPDGRSLFDTNMTVSVEDYNITEDAKDGLDVGVDVNLKQWRSYGSKTVTVEESVSDTGQQVMTVEQEREESTAPSAKTYTVKEGDTLWAIAAKYYGKGSEYQQIYNANTDKISNPNQISAGLVLTLP
;
A
#
# COMPACT_ATOMS: atom_id res chain seq x y z
N MET A 1 -13.09 -18.17 16.77
CA MET A 1 -12.49 -17.29 15.76
C MET A 1 -11.00 -17.47 15.83
N SER A 2 -10.33 -17.68 14.69
CA SER A 2 -8.88 -17.70 14.65
C SER A 2 -8.40 -16.49 13.85
N TYR A 3 -7.32 -15.90 14.35
CA TYR A 3 -6.64 -14.77 13.69
C TYR A 3 -5.26 -15.24 13.27
N THR A 4 -4.88 -14.98 12.04
CA THR A 4 -3.50 -15.14 11.57
C THR A 4 -2.97 -13.78 11.15
N CYS A 5 -1.87 -13.36 11.72
CA CYS A 5 -1.29 -12.04 11.54
C CYS A 5 0.07 -12.14 10.84
N TYR A 6 0.27 -11.35 9.80
CA TYR A 6 1.56 -11.25 9.11
C TYR A 6 2.02 -9.78 9.08
N LEU A 7 3.28 -9.58 9.38
CA LEU A 7 3.95 -8.29 9.26
C LEU A 7 5.28 -8.49 8.52
N GLY A 8 5.42 -7.85 7.36
CA GLY A 8 6.62 -7.97 6.54
C GLY A 8 6.89 -9.39 6.03
N GLY A 9 5.83 -10.15 5.74
CA GLY A 9 5.93 -11.55 5.32
C GLY A 9 6.24 -12.55 6.43
N VAL A 10 6.38 -12.06 7.69
CA VAL A 10 6.61 -12.91 8.85
C VAL A 10 5.29 -13.13 9.58
N GLU A 11 4.97 -14.39 9.88
CA GLU A 11 3.84 -14.73 10.74
C GLU A 11 4.15 -14.31 12.17
N MET A 12 3.29 -13.45 12.69
CA MET A 12 3.37 -12.92 14.04
C MET A 12 2.43 -13.70 14.96
N PRO A 13 2.72 -13.78 16.26
CA PRO A 13 1.77 -14.34 17.22
C PRO A 13 0.40 -13.64 17.11
N THR A 14 -0.66 -14.39 17.36
CA THR A 14 -2.01 -13.82 17.33
C THR A 14 -2.16 -12.70 18.34
N PRO A 15 -2.49 -11.48 17.93
CA PRO A 15 -2.62 -10.36 18.85
C PRO A 15 -3.87 -10.55 19.73
N SER A 16 -3.77 -10.18 21.00
CA SER A 16 -4.88 -10.23 21.96
C SER A 16 -5.97 -9.22 21.62
N LYS A 17 -5.58 -8.10 21.01
CA LYS A 17 -6.46 -6.99 20.62
C LYS A 17 -5.93 -6.32 19.35
N LEU A 18 -6.81 -5.81 18.53
CA LEU A 18 -6.47 -4.95 17.40
C LEU A 18 -7.26 -3.65 17.50
N THR A 19 -6.57 -2.53 17.45
CA THR A 19 -7.21 -1.22 17.38
C THR A 19 -6.88 -0.55 16.06
N VAL A 20 -7.90 -0.28 15.26
CA VAL A 20 -7.79 0.44 13.99
C VAL A 20 -8.44 1.79 14.13
N LYS A 21 -7.66 2.87 13.99
CA LYS A 21 -8.15 4.25 14.06
C LYS A 21 -8.22 4.84 12.67
N ILE A 22 -9.42 5.18 12.24
CA ILE A 22 -9.69 5.85 10.97
C ILE A 22 -10.24 7.24 11.31
N LYS A 23 -9.50 8.29 10.92
CA LYS A 23 -9.86 9.67 11.22
C LYS A 23 -9.86 10.52 9.96
N ASN A 24 -10.85 11.37 9.82
CA ASN A 24 -10.83 12.44 8.83
C ASN A 24 -10.02 13.63 9.37
N LYS A 25 -9.32 14.33 8.49
CA LYS A 25 -8.60 15.57 8.84
C LYS A 25 -9.51 16.80 8.68
N ASN A 26 -10.75 16.72 9.17
CA ASN A 26 -11.67 17.83 9.15
C ASN A 26 -11.12 19.01 9.94
N LYS A 27 -11.49 20.22 9.54
CA LYS A 27 -11.12 21.45 10.23
C LYS A 27 -12.38 22.23 10.59
N THR A 28 -12.55 22.51 11.87
CA THR A 28 -13.61 23.39 12.34
C THR A 28 -13.10 24.85 12.34
N LEU A 29 -13.89 25.74 11.78
CA LEU A 29 -13.64 27.19 11.79
C LEU A 29 -14.87 27.89 12.36
N ILE A 30 -14.62 28.97 13.14
CA ILE A 30 -15.67 29.85 13.64
C ILE A 30 -15.77 31.01 12.66
N LEU A 31 -16.92 31.18 12.05
CA LEU A 31 -17.26 32.31 11.18
C LEU A 31 -18.03 33.34 11.97
N LEU A 32 -17.71 34.62 11.76
CA LEU A 32 -18.24 35.73 12.58
C LEU A 32 -19.77 35.78 12.61
N ASP A 33 -20.45 35.50 11.50
CA ASP A 33 -21.92 35.59 11.40
C ASP A 33 -22.65 34.25 11.28
N GLN A 34 -21.93 33.13 11.12
CA GLN A 34 -22.51 31.81 10.86
C GLN A 34 -22.20 30.80 11.95
N GLY A 35 -21.43 31.18 12.96
CA GLY A 35 -21.02 30.30 14.04
C GLY A 35 -19.96 29.28 13.60
N GLU A 36 -20.04 28.06 14.14
CA GLU A 36 -19.06 27.02 13.94
C GLU A 36 -19.38 26.18 12.67
N VAL A 37 -18.43 26.12 11.75
CA VAL A 37 -18.54 25.36 10.50
C VAL A 37 -17.47 24.31 10.42
N ASN A 38 -17.84 23.07 10.10
CA ASN A 38 -16.94 21.95 9.96
C ASN A 38 -16.61 21.70 8.48
N PHE A 39 -15.37 22.00 8.09
CA PHE A 39 -14.86 21.70 6.75
C PHE A 39 -14.46 20.24 6.66
N LEU A 40 -15.18 19.49 5.83
CA LEU A 40 -14.88 18.09 5.56
C LEU A 40 -13.63 18.00 4.68
N ARG A 41 -12.65 17.24 5.13
CA ARG A 41 -11.41 16.98 4.40
C ARG A 41 -11.26 15.47 4.15
N ASN A 42 -10.35 15.13 3.25
CA ASN A 42 -10.02 13.74 2.95
C ASN A 42 -9.61 12.99 4.22
N ALA A 43 -9.91 11.68 4.22
CA ALA A 43 -9.51 10.78 5.30
C ALA A 43 -8.00 10.85 5.54
N GLY A 44 -7.62 10.92 6.80
CA GLY A 44 -6.23 10.76 7.22
C GLY A 44 -5.73 9.35 6.96
N LEU A 45 -4.47 9.12 7.28
CA LEU A 45 -3.90 7.77 7.25
C LEU A 45 -4.48 6.95 8.42
N THR A 46 -4.75 5.68 8.15
CA THR A 46 -5.20 4.74 9.16
C THR A 46 -4.05 4.41 10.11
N GLU A 47 -4.30 4.48 11.40
CA GLU A 47 -3.38 4.08 12.46
C GLU A 47 -3.84 2.75 13.03
N ILE A 48 -2.90 1.81 13.20
CA ILE A 48 -3.17 0.48 13.74
C ILE A 48 -2.27 0.25 14.94
N THR A 49 -2.86 -0.08 16.08
CA THR A 49 -2.12 -0.49 17.27
C THR A 49 -2.37 -1.97 17.51
N VAL A 50 -1.29 -2.74 17.56
CA VAL A 50 -1.31 -4.19 17.71
C VAL A 50 -0.46 -4.60 18.91
N PRO A 51 -1.06 -5.04 20.02
CA PRO A 51 -0.33 -5.66 21.11
C PRO A 51 -0.03 -7.13 20.78
N PHE A 52 1.23 -7.47 20.75
CA PHE A 52 1.71 -8.85 20.64
C PHE A 52 2.26 -9.33 21.98
N THR A 53 2.14 -10.63 22.21
CA THR A 53 2.84 -11.31 23.30
C THR A 53 3.80 -12.33 22.69
N PHE A 54 5.07 -12.13 22.90
CA PHE A 54 6.12 -13.03 22.43
C PHE A 54 6.54 -13.96 23.57
N SER A 55 6.15 -15.22 23.47
CA SER A 55 6.46 -16.22 24.48
C SER A 55 7.73 -16.99 24.15
N MET A 56 8.53 -17.27 25.17
CA MET A 56 9.70 -18.16 25.03
C MET A 56 9.30 -19.62 24.84
N LEU A 57 8.07 -19.98 25.24
CA LEU A 57 7.58 -21.36 25.26
C LEU A 57 6.86 -21.76 23.96
N THR A 58 6.35 -20.79 23.20
CA THR A 58 5.55 -21.05 22.01
C THR A 58 6.08 -20.25 20.82
N GLY A 59 6.27 -20.93 19.68
CA GLY A 59 6.70 -20.29 18.45
C GLY A 59 8.20 -20.01 18.39
N ARG A 60 8.56 -18.87 17.82
CA ARG A 60 9.95 -18.39 17.74
C ARG A 60 10.28 -17.53 18.93
N SER A 61 11.57 -17.44 19.27
CA SER A 61 12.03 -16.64 20.41
C SER A 61 11.61 -15.15 20.29
N PRO A 62 11.37 -14.46 21.41
CA PRO A 62 11.07 -13.03 21.41
C PRO A 62 12.10 -12.19 20.65
N SER A 63 13.39 -12.52 20.77
CA SER A 63 14.49 -11.85 20.08
C SER A 63 14.37 -11.92 18.56
N TYR A 64 13.81 -12.99 18.01
CA TYR A 64 13.56 -13.10 16.57
C TYR A 64 12.52 -12.06 16.10
N TYR A 65 11.40 -11.94 16.81
CA TYR A 65 10.34 -10.99 16.46
C TYR A 65 10.79 -9.53 16.67
N LEU A 66 11.51 -9.26 17.75
CA LEU A 66 12.09 -7.94 18.01
C LEU A 66 13.09 -7.55 16.89
N GLY A 67 13.93 -8.48 16.45
CA GLY A 67 14.84 -8.25 15.32
C GLY A 67 14.12 -7.98 14.00
N VAL A 68 12.94 -8.56 13.79
CA VAL A 68 12.08 -8.23 12.63
C VAL A 68 11.55 -6.81 12.73
N LEU A 69 11.00 -6.41 13.89
CA LEU A 69 10.47 -5.06 14.12
C LEU A 69 11.56 -4.00 14.00
N GLU A 70 12.73 -4.24 14.59
CA GLU A 70 13.87 -3.34 14.51
C GLU A 70 14.34 -3.14 13.07
N ARG A 71 14.49 -4.22 12.31
CA ARG A 71 14.86 -4.15 10.90
C ARG A 71 13.84 -3.34 10.09
N LEU A 72 12.54 -3.54 10.28
CA LEU A 72 11.49 -2.79 9.60
C LEU A 72 11.54 -1.30 9.96
N LYS A 73 11.83 -0.96 11.21
CA LYS A 73 11.96 0.42 11.68
C LYS A 73 13.21 1.11 11.13
N ILE A 74 14.36 0.43 11.17
CA ILE A 74 15.65 0.99 10.71
C ILE A 74 15.66 1.17 9.19
N SER A 75 15.11 0.21 8.44
CA SER A 75 15.10 0.27 6.97
C SER A 75 14.24 1.41 6.43
N LYS A 76 13.40 2.04 7.26
CA LYS A 76 12.43 3.09 6.87
C LYS A 76 11.58 2.66 5.66
N SER A 77 11.39 1.37 5.49
CA SER A 77 10.66 0.78 4.37
C SER A 77 9.21 0.52 4.76
N THR A 78 8.36 0.59 3.77
CA THR A 78 6.96 0.16 3.91
C THR A 78 6.88 -1.36 3.85
N THR A 79 5.90 -1.91 4.55
CA THR A 79 5.67 -3.35 4.61
C THR A 79 4.19 -3.67 4.53
N GLN A 80 3.86 -4.92 4.23
CA GLN A 80 2.49 -5.40 4.24
C GLN A 80 2.11 -5.86 5.65
N PHE A 81 0.98 -5.34 6.12
CA PHE A 81 0.29 -5.84 7.31
C PHE A 81 -0.95 -6.60 6.84
N ILE A 82 -1.02 -7.89 7.15
CA ILE A 82 -2.12 -8.77 6.78
C ILE A 82 -2.68 -9.41 8.04
N LEU A 83 -3.98 -9.27 8.26
CA LEU A 83 -4.70 -9.96 9.31
C LEU A 83 -5.86 -10.73 8.70
N VAL A 84 -5.75 -12.04 8.74
CA VAL A 84 -6.77 -12.98 8.26
C VAL A 84 -7.67 -13.37 9.44
N ARG A 85 -8.97 -13.26 9.25
CA ARG A 85 -9.98 -13.61 10.25
C ARG A 85 -10.82 -14.76 9.76
N ARG A 86 -10.80 -15.87 10.48
CA ARG A 86 -11.60 -17.05 10.15
C ARG A 86 -12.63 -17.33 11.22
N SER A 87 -13.83 -17.67 10.77
CA SER A 87 -14.90 -18.20 11.60
C SER A 87 -14.57 -19.65 12.03
N PRO A 88 -15.18 -20.19 13.10
CA PRO A 88 -14.98 -21.58 13.53
C PRO A 88 -15.28 -22.63 12.44
N ASP A 89 -16.16 -22.30 11.50
CA ASP A 89 -16.49 -23.12 10.32
C ASP A 89 -15.50 -22.98 9.14
N GLY A 90 -14.40 -22.23 9.34
CA GLY A 90 -13.33 -22.04 8.35
C GLY A 90 -13.59 -20.96 7.31
N ARG A 91 -14.75 -20.28 7.34
CA ARG A 91 -15.03 -19.18 6.41
C ARG A 91 -14.18 -17.96 6.71
N SER A 92 -13.67 -17.31 5.67
CA SER A 92 -13.08 -15.97 5.81
C SER A 92 -14.19 -14.96 6.10
N LEU A 93 -13.96 -14.13 7.14
CA LEU A 93 -14.93 -13.09 7.52
C LEU A 93 -14.61 -11.80 6.74
N PHE A 94 -13.56 -11.12 7.13
CA PHE A 94 -13.03 -9.96 6.44
C PHE A 94 -11.54 -9.87 6.78
N ASP A 95 -10.73 -9.60 5.79
CA ASP A 95 -9.30 -9.53 5.96
C ASP A 95 -8.84 -8.09 5.94
N THR A 96 -7.80 -7.80 6.70
CA THR A 96 -7.10 -6.51 6.64
C THR A 96 -5.81 -6.75 5.89
N ASN A 97 -5.66 -6.08 4.76
CA ASN A 97 -4.43 -6.08 3.99
C ASN A 97 -4.10 -4.64 3.61
N MET A 98 -3.02 -4.11 4.16
CA MET A 98 -2.60 -2.75 3.84
C MET A 98 -1.10 -2.56 3.95
N THR A 99 -0.60 -1.65 3.15
CA THR A 99 0.79 -1.20 3.23
C THR A 99 0.93 -0.23 4.39
N VAL A 100 1.87 -0.52 5.28
CA VAL A 100 2.10 0.25 6.50
C VAL A 100 3.58 0.57 6.69
N SER A 101 3.87 1.58 7.50
CA SER A 101 5.16 1.83 8.13
C SER A 101 5.07 1.47 9.61
N VAL A 102 6.15 1.01 10.18
CA VAL A 102 6.30 0.84 11.63
C VAL A 102 6.72 2.21 12.19
N GLU A 103 5.82 2.85 12.94
CA GLU A 103 6.12 4.17 13.54
C GLU A 103 6.95 4.01 14.80
N ASP A 104 6.45 3.22 15.72
CA ASP A 104 7.11 2.90 16.97
C ASP A 104 6.63 1.54 17.52
N TYR A 105 7.33 1.03 18.50
CA TYR A 105 6.90 -0.10 19.32
C TYR A 105 7.43 0.05 20.75
N ASN A 106 6.64 -0.38 21.71
CA ASN A 106 6.99 -0.38 23.13
C ASN A 106 7.12 -1.82 23.61
N ILE A 107 8.19 -2.10 24.33
CA ILE A 107 8.44 -3.41 24.92
C ILE A 107 8.07 -3.32 26.40
N THR A 108 7.27 -4.27 26.87
CA THR A 108 6.86 -4.38 28.26
C THR A 108 7.20 -5.77 28.76
N GLU A 109 7.95 -5.83 29.85
CA GLU A 109 8.28 -7.06 30.55
C GLU A 109 7.72 -6.96 31.97
N ASP A 110 6.90 -7.93 32.39
CA ASP A 110 6.38 -8.02 33.76
C ASP A 110 6.81 -9.35 34.36
N ALA A 111 7.41 -9.30 35.54
CA ALA A 111 7.82 -10.50 36.27
C ALA A 111 6.67 -11.47 36.58
N LYS A 112 5.40 -11.00 36.52
CA LYS A 112 4.21 -11.83 36.66
C LYS A 112 3.91 -12.67 35.43
N ASP A 113 4.32 -12.19 34.25
CA ASP A 113 4.11 -12.87 32.99
C ASP A 113 5.23 -13.86 32.64
N GLY A 114 6.16 -14.04 33.58
CA GLY A 114 7.26 -14.99 33.47
C GLY A 114 8.28 -14.59 32.42
N LEU A 115 8.40 -15.41 31.35
CA LEU A 115 9.34 -15.18 30.25
C LEU A 115 8.70 -14.58 29.02
N ASP A 116 7.44 -14.16 29.11
CA ASP A 116 6.70 -13.56 28.00
C ASP A 116 7.00 -12.06 27.90
N VAL A 117 7.16 -11.59 26.68
CA VAL A 117 7.45 -10.19 26.36
C VAL A 117 6.26 -9.57 25.65
N GLY A 118 5.64 -8.58 26.27
CA GLY A 118 4.59 -7.77 25.66
C GLY A 118 5.20 -6.72 24.70
N VAL A 119 4.66 -6.59 23.51
CA VAL A 119 5.13 -5.57 22.54
C VAL A 119 3.95 -4.89 21.88
N ASP A 120 3.77 -3.61 22.16
CA ASP A 120 2.77 -2.78 21.50
C ASP A 120 3.37 -2.16 20.24
N VAL A 121 2.89 -2.55 19.08
CA VAL A 121 3.36 -2.04 17.79
C VAL A 121 2.39 -1.04 17.22
N ASN A 122 2.86 0.16 16.90
CA ASN A 122 2.10 1.19 16.23
C ASN A 122 2.48 1.25 14.75
N LEU A 123 1.49 0.97 13.91
CA LEU A 123 1.59 0.96 12.46
C LEU A 123 0.76 2.11 11.89
N LYS A 124 1.25 2.69 10.82
CA LYS A 124 0.54 3.73 10.09
C LYS A 124 0.42 3.38 8.62
N GLN A 125 -0.77 3.55 8.08
CA GLN A 125 -1.02 3.32 6.66
C GLN A 125 -0.06 4.17 5.83
N TRP A 126 0.59 3.53 4.88
CA TRP A 126 1.33 4.24 3.86
C TRP A 126 0.53 4.27 2.55
N ARG A 127 0.53 5.43 1.90
CA ARG A 127 -0.03 5.62 0.57
C ARG A 127 1.05 6.22 -0.33
N SER A 128 1.15 5.72 -1.54
CA SER A 128 2.04 6.34 -2.51
C SER A 128 1.61 7.79 -2.74
N TYR A 129 2.56 8.66 -2.87
CA TYR A 129 2.34 10.05 -3.22
C TYR A 129 3.22 10.38 -4.43
N GLY A 130 2.64 11.06 -5.38
CA GLY A 130 3.35 11.65 -6.51
C GLY A 130 3.39 13.16 -6.38
N SER A 131 4.43 13.80 -6.89
CA SER A 131 4.43 15.24 -7.13
C SER A 131 3.46 15.52 -8.28
N LYS A 132 2.51 16.42 -8.06
CA LYS A 132 1.69 16.93 -9.16
C LYS A 132 2.55 17.86 -10.00
N THR A 133 2.74 17.52 -11.26
CA THR A 133 3.34 18.43 -12.22
C THR A 133 2.24 19.35 -12.72
N VAL A 134 2.38 20.64 -12.49
CA VAL A 134 1.49 21.65 -13.07
C VAL A 134 2.17 22.17 -14.31
N THR A 135 1.60 21.88 -15.46
CA THR A 135 2.05 22.50 -16.72
C THR A 135 1.38 23.86 -16.79
N VAL A 136 2.18 24.92 -16.78
CA VAL A 136 1.70 26.29 -17.00
C VAL A 136 1.88 26.57 -18.48
N GLU A 137 0.80 26.63 -19.22
CA GLU A 137 0.82 27.12 -20.59
C GLU A 137 0.65 28.64 -20.57
N GLU A 138 1.65 29.36 -21.03
CA GLU A 138 1.54 30.80 -21.27
C GLU A 138 0.82 31.03 -22.61
N SER A 139 -0.44 31.35 -22.56
CA SER A 139 -1.15 31.84 -23.70
C SER A 139 -1.14 33.38 -23.71
N VAL A 140 -0.56 33.96 -24.74
CA VAL A 140 -0.62 35.40 -24.98
C VAL A 140 -1.97 35.68 -25.66
N SER A 141 -2.88 36.32 -24.94
CA SER A 141 -4.10 36.81 -25.57
C SER A 141 -3.80 38.06 -26.40
N ASP A 142 -4.53 38.24 -27.51
CA ASP A 142 -4.38 39.33 -28.50
C ASP A 142 -4.55 40.77 -27.93
N THR A 143 -4.84 40.90 -26.64
CA THR A 143 -5.00 42.14 -25.89
C THR A 143 -3.83 42.49 -24.94
N GLY A 144 -2.70 41.76 -25.00
CA GLY A 144 -1.49 42.08 -24.21
C GLY A 144 -1.61 41.86 -22.71
N GLN A 145 -2.67 41.21 -22.21
CA GLN A 145 -2.79 40.78 -20.83
C GLN A 145 -2.34 39.30 -20.71
N GLN A 146 -1.33 39.06 -19.89
CA GLN A 146 -0.94 37.69 -19.54
C GLN A 146 -2.03 37.08 -18.66
N VAL A 147 -2.78 36.13 -19.21
CA VAL A 147 -3.73 35.32 -18.45
C VAL A 147 -3.05 34.00 -18.15
N MET A 148 -2.68 33.80 -16.90
CA MET A 148 -2.22 32.48 -16.41
C MET A 148 -3.46 31.60 -16.23
N THR A 149 -3.67 30.68 -17.19
CA THR A 149 -4.67 29.62 -17.02
C THR A 149 -3.99 28.44 -16.33
N VAL A 150 -4.33 28.21 -15.09
CA VAL A 150 -3.88 27.03 -14.35
C VAL A 150 -4.89 25.92 -14.64
N GLU A 151 -4.64 25.09 -15.63
CA GLU A 151 -5.37 23.84 -15.78
C GLU A 151 -4.90 22.85 -14.71
N GLN A 152 -5.75 22.65 -13.73
CA GLN A 152 -5.55 21.64 -12.70
C GLN A 152 -6.06 20.31 -13.27
N GLU A 153 -5.21 19.60 -14.00
CA GLU A 153 -5.49 18.20 -14.33
C GLU A 153 -5.63 17.42 -13.03
N ARG A 154 -6.85 17.08 -12.72
CA ARG A 154 -7.20 16.18 -11.63
C ARG A 154 -6.90 14.78 -12.14
N GLU A 155 -5.66 14.29 -11.96
CA GLU A 155 -5.45 12.86 -12.08
C GLU A 155 -6.37 12.17 -11.05
N GLU A 156 -7.45 11.59 -11.57
CA GLU A 156 -8.18 10.58 -10.83
C GLU A 156 -7.15 9.54 -10.42
N SER A 157 -7.15 9.20 -9.14
CA SER A 157 -6.36 8.12 -8.55
C SER A 157 -6.80 6.81 -9.21
N THR A 158 -6.32 6.58 -10.42
CA THR A 158 -6.38 5.27 -11.04
C THR A 158 -5.43 4.36 -10.28
N ALA A 159 -5.90 3.16 -9.97
CA ALA A 159 -5.09 1.98 -9.68
C ALA A 159 -3.85 1.96 -10.57
N PRO A 160 -2.73 1.33 -10.17
CA PRO A 160 -1.44 1.44 -10.83
C PRO A 160 -1.64 1.41 -12.34
N SER A 161 -1.35 2.52 -13.00
CA SER A 161 -1.59 2.67 -14.43
C SER A 161 -0.81 1.57 -15.13
N ALA A 162 -1.54 0.63 -15.69
CA ALA A 162 -0.96 -0.42 -16.50
C ALA A 162 -0.09 0.26 -17.56
N LYS A 163 1.23 0.07 -17.47
CA LYS A 163 2.16 0.61 -18.45
C LYS A 163 1.81 -0.03 -19.78
N THR A 164 1.69 0.76 -20.82
CA THR A 164 1.46 0.24 -22.17
C THR A 164 2.77 0.19 -22.94
N TYR A 165 2.93 -0.85 -23.74
CA TYR A 165 4.08 -1.02 -24.63
C TYR A 165 3.63 -1.32 -26.05
N THR A 166 4.14 -0.57 -27.02
CA THR A 166 3.90 -0.84 -28.43
C THR A 166 4.95 -1.82 -28.93
N VAL A 167 4.52 -2.98 -29.41
CA VAL A 167 5.38 -4.05 -29.94
C VAL A 167 6.12 -3.54 -31.17
N LYS A 168 7.43 -3.76 -31.18
CA LYS A 168 8.31 -3.48 -32.32
C LYS A 168 8.56 -4.74 -33.12
N GLU A 169 9.00 -4.59 -34.34
CA GLU A 169 9.37 -5.71 -35.19
C GLU A 169 10.51 -6.52 -34.53
N GLY A 170 10.31 -7.83 -34.42
CA GLY A 170 11.24 -8.76 -33.76
C GLY A 170 11.08 -8.89 -32.24
N ASP A 171 10.14 -8.16 -31.61
CA ASP A 171 9.88 -8.34 -30.18
C ASP A 171 9.18 -9.67 -29.90
N THR A 172 9.45 -10.20 -28.71
CA THR A 172 8.75 -11.36 -28.13
C THR A 172 8.24 -10.99 -26.73
N LEU A 173 7.15 -11.62 -26.29
CA LEU A 173 6.64 -11.40 -24.94
C LEU A 173 7.69 -11.72 -23.88
N TRP A 174 8.56 -12.70 -24.15
CA TRP A 174 9.66 -13.08 -23.26
C TRP A 174 10.71 -11.95 -23.13
N ALA A 175 11.10 -11.34 -24.28
CA ALA A 175 12.06 -10.22 -24.28
C ALA A 175 11.47 -8.97 -23.62
N ILE A 176 10.19 -8.68 -23.84
CA ILE A 176 9.46 -7.57 -23.21
C ILE A 176 9.40 -7.81 -21.69
N ALA A 177 9.04 -9.01 -21.23
CA ALA A 177 9.00 -9.37 -19.82
C ALA A 177 10.39 -9.25 -19.16
N ALA A 178 11.45 -9.73 -19.83
CA ALA A 178 12.82 -9.59 -19.34
C ALA A 178 13.22 -8.13 -19.17
N LYS A 179 12.79 -7.26 -20.08
CA LYS A 179 13.10 -5.82 -20.06
C LYS A 179 12.34 -5.08 -18.95
N TYR A 180 11.08 -5.39 -18.71
CA TYR A 180 10.22 -4.61 -17.80
C TYR A 180 10.13 -5.21 -16.39
N TYR A 181 10.23 -6.53 -16.26
CA TYR A 181 10.14 -7.26 -14.99
C TYR A 181 11.48 -7.88 -14.55
N GLY A 182 12.51 -7.81 -15.43
CA GLY A 182 13.82 -8.41 -15.14
C GLY A 182 13.89 -9.93 -15.36
N LYS A 183 12.76 -10.59 -15.66
CA LYS A 183 12.67 -12.03 -15.86
C LYS A 183 11.76 -12.35 -17.05
N GLY A 184 12.32 -13.00 -18.07
CA GLY A 184 11.57 -13.41 -19.27
C GLY A 184 10.45 -14.41 -18.98
N SER A 185 10.61 -15.24 -17.92
CA SER A 185 9.59 -16.21 -17.49
C SER A 185 8.25 -15.57 -17.05
N GLU A 186 8.24 -14.26 -16.76
CA GLU A 186 7.03 -13.54 -16.38
C GLU A 186 6.18 -13.07 -17.57
N TYR A 187 6.52 -13.50 -18.79
CA TYR A 187 5.73 -13.21 -20.01
C TYR A 187 4.26 -13.61 -19.90
N GLN A 188 3.94 -14.60 -19.07
CA GLN A 188 2.56 -15.04 -18.85
C GLN A 188 1.67 -13.96 -18.23
N GLN A 189 2.24 -13.06 -17.42
CA GLN A 189 1.49 -11.94 -16.84
C GLN A 189 1.06 -10.97 -17.95
N ILE A 190 1.97 -10.69 -18.90
CA ILE A 190 1.65 -9.84 -20.06
C ILE A 190 0.61 -10.51 -20.94
N TYR A 191 0.76 -11.81 -21.20
CA TYR A 191 -0.19 -12.58 -22.00
C TYR A 191 -1.59 -12.55 -21.38
N ASN A 192 -1.69 -12.86 -20.08
CA ASN A 192 -2.97 -12.90 -19.36
C ASN A 192 -3.69 -11.52 -19.32
N ALA A 193 -2.92 -10.43 -19.28
CA ALA A 193 -3.47 -9.08 -19.30
C ALA A 193 -3.90 -8.61 -20.70
N ASN A 194 -3.61 -9.39 -21.76
CA ASN A 194 -3.87 -9.03 -23.16
C ASN A 194 -4.49 -10.18 -23.97
N THR A 195 -5.23 -11.07 -23.33
CA THR A 195 -5.89 -12.21 -23.99
C THR A 195 -6.96 -11.80 -25.00
N ASP A 196 -7.44 -10.59 -24.89
CA ASP A 196 -8.34 -9.92 -25.83
C ASP A 196 -7.66 -9.55 -27.15
N LYS A 197 -6.32 -9.36 -27.13
CA LYS A 197 -5.52 -8.90 -28.27
C LYS A 197 -4.56 -9.95 -28.79
N ILE A 198 -4.18 -10.92 -27.98
CA ILE A 198 -3.23 -11.97 -28.31
C ILE A 198 -3.87 -13.34 -28.14
N SER A 199 -4.03 -14.07 -29.25
CA SER A 199 -4.53 -15.45 -29.23
C SER A 199 -3.42 -16.48 -29.00
N ASN A 200 -2.17 -16.16 -29.36
CA ASN A 200 -1.02 -17.06 -29.20
C ASN A 200 0.17 -16.27 -28.63
N PRO A 201 0.71 -16.68 -27.45
CA PRO A 201 1.81 -15.96 -26.82
C PRO A 201 3.12 -15.96 -27.63
N ASN A 202 3.25 -16.88 -28.58
CA ASN A 202 4.42 -16.97 -29.45
C ASN A 202 4.30 -16.13 -30.73
N GLN A 203 3.15 -15.49 -30.96
CA GLN A 203 2.89 -14.69 -32.14
C GLN A 203 2.29 -13.34 -31.75
N ILE A 204 3.14 -12.33 -31.75
CA ILE A 204 2.72 -10.93 -31.56
C ILE A 204 3.10 -10.10 -32.78
N SER A 205 2.21 -9.20 -33.17
CA SER A 205 2.42 -8.34 -34.35
C SER A 205 3.04 -7.01 -33.94
N ALA A 206 3.96 -6.51 -34.75
CA ALA A 206 4.47 -5.16 -34.61
C ALA A 206 3.33 -4.13 -34.68
N GLY A 207 3.38 -3.09 -33.85
CA GLY A 207 2.34 -2.07 -33.72
C GLY A 207 1.24 -2.41 -32.70
N LEU A 208 1.20 -3.62 -32.15
CA LEU A 208 0.23 -4.00 -31.11
C LEU A 208 0.55 -3.28 -29.79
N VAL A 209 -0.46 -2.67 -29.17
CA VAL A 209 -0.32 -2.01 -27.87
C VAL A 209 -0.68 -2.99 -26.76
N LEU A 210 0.32 -3.42 -26.01
CA LEU A 210 0.19 -4.33 -24.88
C LEU A 210 0.04 -3.57 -23.57
N THR A 211 -0.80 -4.08 -22.69
CA THR A 211 -0.92 -3.66 -21.30
C THR A 211 0.07 -4.46 -20.47
N LEU A 212 0.96 -3.78 -19.75
CA LEU A 212 1.91 -4.38 -18.81
C LEU A 212 1.35 -4.21 -17.38
N PRO A 213 0.89 -5.29 -16.74
CA PRO A 213 0.30 -5.24 -15.39
C PRO A 213 1.33 -4.93 -14.30
#